data_7a4bc4f575977fdbc812248616397856
#
_entry.id   7a4bc4f575977fdbc812248616397856
#
_cell.length_a   1.000
_cell.length_b   1.000
_cell.length_c   1.000
_cell.angle_alpha   90.00
_cell.angle_beta   90.00
_cell.angle_gamma   90.00
#
_symmetry.space_group_name_H-M   'P 1'
#
loop_
_entity.id
_entity.type
_entity.pdbx_description
1 polymer ?
#
loop_
_entity_poly.entity_id
_entity_poly.type
_entity_poly.pdbx_seq_one_letter_code
_entity_poly.pdbx_strand_id
1 'polypeptide(L)'
;MFPGEDLLVSNYPLLDQSAATVDWEYARHKFQDQKLRRDMMQLMQAQRGLIEDNPKKAYTNIQEGLYSLNILLDDDVEKYQYEPQDRLKAYKVRKERRLQSGGMLGIPTPFDSINASGVGWMAGELTSLFARPSIGKTWITAEIASTAFLNGFKTLFISTEMPVDAISMRLDVINGHKLGYDFTHQALRAGDTVNEDQYLQFLDEINANYPKDFLICDHISGSTSISVEAVAGIIRKHQPDICIIDGIYLVEVGNSKGRNAAMYETSHQLFYAFKTLAMGQQIPIFVSTQANREARNLYEPPPASSVAFGDALIRASDMALSMCGVLDENEVENPKKRRIQVQKIRDSQMFIDSMWMDFDVNVGFIKEDTKYDPFSNY
;
A
#
# COMPACT_ATOMS: atom_id res chain seq x y z
N MET A 1 -8.27 28.40 -13.42
CA MET A 1 -8.78 29.22 -14.53
C MET A 1 -7.87 30.43 -14.63
N PHE A 2 -7.08 30.56 -15.69
CA PHE A 2 -6.24 31.74 -15.88
C PHE A 2 -7.12 32.95 -16.24
N PRO A 3 -6.83 34.13 -15.71
CA PRO A 3 -7.53 35.34 -16.11
C PRO A 3 -7.35 35.56 -17.62
N GLY A 4 -8.43 35.93 -18.29
CA GLY A 4 -8.38 36.21 -19.73
C GLY A 4 -7.39 37.34 -20.04
N GLU A 5 -6.98 37.40 -21.29
CA GLU A 5 -5.98 38.35 -21.82
C GLU A 5 -6.28 39.81 -21.42
N ASP A 6 -7.55 40.18 -21.41
CA ASP A 6 -8.04 41.52 -21.01
C ASP A 6 -7.76 41.89 -19.55
N LEU A 7 -7.73 40.90 -18.64
CA LEU A 7 -7.46 41.12 -17.21
C LEU A 7 -5.96 41.27 -16.93
N LEU A 8 -5.10 40.65 -17.74
CA LEU A 8 -3.65 40.77 -17.62
C LEU A 8 -3.19 42.14 -18.14
N VAL A 9 -3.74 42.60 -19.25
CA VAL A 9 -3.41 43.92 -19.82
C VAL A 9 -3.90 45.07 -18.92
N SER A 10 -5.06 44.97 -18.29
CA SER A 10 -5.58 45.99 -17.39
C SER A 10 -4.77 46.14 -16.09
N ASN A 11 -4.14 45.07 -15.62
CA ASN A 11 -3.36 45.08 -14.39
C ASN A 11 -1.86 45.33 -14.61
N TYR A 12 -1.38 45.20 -15.85
CA TYR A 12 0.02 45.42 -16.22
C TYR A 12 0.14 46.26 -17.50
N PRO A 13 -0.10 47.57 -17.42
CA PRO A 13 -0.11 48.48 -18.61
C PRO A 13 1.22 48.65 -19.32
N LEU A 14 2.30 48.07 -18.80
CA LEU A 14 3.61 48.07 -19.43
C LEU A 14 3.87 46.83 -20.34
N LEU A 15 2.91 45.96 -20.49
CA LEU A 15 2.96 44.89 -21.52
C LEU A 15 2.73 45.53 -22.89
N ASP A 16 3.81 45.84 -23.61
CA ASP A 16 3.78 46.37 -24.98
C ASP A 16 3.15 45.33 -25.91
N GLN A 17 1.96 45.63 -26.40
CA GLN A 17 1.22 44.78 -27.34
C GLN A 17 1.81 44.71 -28.75
N SER A 18 2.83 45.54 -29.06
CA SER A 18 3.35 45.71 -30.43
C SER A 18 4.52 44.80 -30.76
N ALA A 19 5.10 44.09 -29.83
CA ALA A 19 6.27 43.27 -30.08
C ALA A 19 6.22 41.92 -29.36
N ALA A 20 6.02 40.95 -30.12
CA ALA A 20 6.26 39.54 -29.82
C ALA A 20 5.00 38.72 -29.53
N THR A 21 4.84 37.66 -30.30
CA THR A 21 4.21 36.40 -29.87
C THR A 21 4.75 36.10 -28.47
N VAL A 22 3.95 36.36 -27.44
CA VAL A 22 4.27 35.95 -26.08
C VAL A 22 4.31 34.43 -26.10
N ASP A 23 5.48 33.88 -25.89
CA ASP A 23 5.59 32.43 -25.67
C ASP A 23 4.87 32.12 -24.35
N TRP A 24 3.65 31.66 -24.47
CA TRP A 24 2.77 31.35 -23.34
C TRP A 24 3.36 30.23 -22.47
N GLU A 25 4.15 29.33 -23.03
CA GLU A 25 4.87 28.33 -22.26
C GLU A 25 5.96 28.96 -21.39
N TYR A 26 6.74 29.87 -21.95
CA TYR A 26 7.74 30.63 -21.20
C TYR A 26 7.11 31.48 -20.09
N ALA A 27 6.01 32.19 -20.38
CA ALA A 27 5.30 33.00 -19.41
C ALA A 27 4.71 32.14 -18.28
N ARG A 28 4.14 30.98 -18.60
CA ARG A 28 3.60 29.99 -17.67
C ARG A 28 4.71 29.45 -16.74
N HIS A 29 5.85 29.02 -17.29
CA HIS A 29 6.98 28.55 -16.48
C HIS A 29 7.50 29.63 -15.54
N LYS A 30 7.65 30.86 -16.00
CA LYS A 30 8.05 31.99 -15.16
C LYS A 30 7.07 32.26 -14.02
N PHE A 31 5.78 32.12 -14.26
CA PHE A 31 4.76 32.32 -13.25
C PHE A 31 4.74 31.18 -12.23
N GLN A 32 4.92 29.93 -12.67
CA GLN A 32 5.07 28.77 -11.82
C GLN A 32 6.30 28.88 -10.93
N ASP A 33 7.44 29.26 -11.49
CA ASP A 33 8.67 29.52 -10.73
C ASP A 33 8.50 30.58 -9.64
N GLN A 34 7.84 31.69 -9.97
CA GLN A 34 7.58 32.76 -9.00
C GLN A 34 6.62 32.33 -7.89
N LYS A 35 5.59 31.58 -8.23
CA LYS A 35 4.65 31.01 -7.28
C LYS A 35 5.38 30.04 -6.34
N LEU A 36 6.13 29.09 -6.90
CA LEU A 36 6.93 28.14 -6.13
C LEU A 36 7.89 28.84 -5.17
N ARG A 37 8.62 29.84 -5.67
CA ARG A 37 9.56 30.63 -4.86
C ARG A 37 8.86 31.32 -3.68
N ARG A 38 7.69 31.92 -3.92
CA ARG A 38 6.89 32.55 -2.87
C ARG A 38 6.42 31.54 -1.83
N ASP A 39 5.88 30.40 -2.29
CA ASP A 39 5.28 29.39 -1.42
C ASP A 39 6.38 28.70 -0.58
N MET A 40 7.57 28.45 -1.16
CA MET A 40 8.75 27.99 -0.42
C MET A 40 9.22 29.01 0.63
N MET A 41 9.26 30.29 0.29
CA MET A 41 9.63 31.34 1.25
C MET A 41 8.63 31.42 2.41
N GLN A 42 7.33 31.32 2.14
CA GLN A 42 6.30 31.31 3.17
C GLN A 42 6.46 30.08 4.10
N LEU A 43 6.71 28.91 3.53
CA LEU A 43 6.95 27.67 4.29
C LEU A 43 8.13 27.84 5.25
N MET A 44 9.27 28.34 4.74
CA MET A 44 10.48 28.54 5.55
C MET A 44 10.27 29.61 6.64
N GLN A 45 9.61 30.71 6.30
CA GLN A 45 9.31 31.77 7.27
C GLN A 45 8.38 31.28 8.40
N ALA A 46 7.38 30.47 8.08
CA ALA A 46 6.45 29.90 9.05
C ALA A 46 7.15 28.96 10.05
N GLN A 47 8.25 28.33 9.66
CA GLN A 47 8.99 27.40 10.52
C GLN A 47 10.17 28.04 11.27
N ARG A 48 10.49 29.31 11.02
CA ARG A 48 11.69 29.98 11.57
C ARG A 48 11.79 29.88 13.09
N GLY A 49 10.71 30.23 13.82
CA GLY A 49 10.71 30.13 15.29
C GLY A 49 10.78 28.68 15.78
N LEU A 50 10.11 27.77 15.06
CA LEU A 50 10.09 26.37 15.43
C LEU A 50 11.45 25.66 15.20
N ILE A 51 12.28 26.17 14.27
CA ILE A 51 13.64 25.66 14.04
C ILE A 51 14.50 25.87 15.28
N GLU A 52 14.32 26.99 15.99
CA GLU A 52 15.08 27.30 17.21
C GLU A 52 14.54 26.49 18.41
N ASP A 53 13.23 26.39 18.56
CA ASP A 53 12.57 25.75 19.71
C ASP A 53 12.50 24.21 19.61
N ASN A 54 12.19 23.67 18.42
CA ASN A 54 12.03 22.24 18.18
C ASN A 54 12.39 21.87 16.74
N PRO A 55 13.69 21.70 16.44
CA PRO A 55 14.19 21.47 15.08
C PRO A 55 13.63 20.19 14.43
N LYS A 56 13.34 19.15 15.21
CA LYS A 56 12.73 17.92 14.68
C LYS A 56 11.32 18.16 14.13
N LYS A 57 10.50 18.90 14.88
CA LYS A 57 9.14 19.25 14.46
C LYS A 57 9.16 20.22 13.28
N ALA A 58 10.07 21.19 13.27
CA ALA A 58 10.27 22.08 12.13
C ALA A 58 10.66 21.30 10.87
N TYR A 59 11.56 20.33 10.98
CA TYR A 59 11.98 19.46 9.87
C TYR A 59 10.79 18.68 9.30
N THR A 60 9.97 18.06 10.14
CA THR A 60 8.76 17.34 9.70
C THR A 60 7.80 18.27 8.96
N ASN A 61 7.49 19.45 9.53
CA ASN A 61 6.60 20.42 8.90
C ASN A 61 7.14 20.94 7.55
N ILE A 62 8.45 21.13 7.43
CA ILE A 62 9.10 21.53 6.17
C ILE A 62 8.99 20.40 5.13
N GLN A 63 9.21 19.14 5.52
CA GLN A 63 9.05 18.01 4.61
C GLN A 63 7.62 17.88 4.10
N GLU A 64 6.62 17.98 4.99
CA GLU A 64 5.20 17.95 4.61
C GLU A 64 4.84 19.11 3.67
N GLY A 65 5.32 20.32 3.97
CA GLY A 65 5.10 21.48 3.13
C GLY A 65 5.76 21.36 1.75
N LEU A 66 6.98 20.83 1.66
CA LEU A 66 7.64 20.57 0.39
C LEU A 66 6.94 19.49 -0.43
N TYR A 67 6.40 18.46 0.23
CA TYR A 67 5.58 17.45 -0.46
C TYR A 67 4.31 18.07 -1.06
N SER A 68 3.63 18.96 -0.32
CA SER A 68 2.45 19.67 -0.83
C SER A 68 2.80 20.59 -2.02
N LEU A 69 3.99 21.18 -2.02
CA LEU A 69 4.49 21.99 -3.14
C LEU A 69 4.84 21.13 -4.36
N ASN A 70 5.41 19.94 -4.18
CA ASN A 70 5.67 19.00 -5.27
C ASN A 70 4.39 18.56 -5.98
N ILE A 71 3.29 18.34 -5.27
CA ILE A 71 1.98 18.03 -5.88
C ILE A 71 1.52 19.19 -6.80
N LEU A 72 1.86 20.43 -6.46
CA LEU A 72 1.52 21.61 -7.26
C LEU A 72 2.45 21.80 -8.47
N LEU A 73 3.64 21.18 -8.47
CA LEU A 73 4.61 21.21 -9.56
C LEU A 73 4.38 20.12 -10.61
N ASP A 74 3.73 19.01 -10.21
CA ASP A 74 3.34 17.91 -11.11
C ASP A 74 2.20 18.27 -12.08
N ASP A 75 1.93 19.55 -12.31
CA ASP A 75 1.00 20.05 -13.32
C ASP A 75 1.50 19.90 -14.77
N ASP A 76 2.73 19.43 -14.95
CA ASP A 76 3.18 18.91 -16.25
C ASP A 76 2.60 17.49 -16.43
N VAL A 77 1.34 17.46 -16.88
CA VAL A 77 0.79 16.27 -17.50
C VAL A 77 1.71 15.93 -18.65
N GLU A 78 2.64 14.98 -18.44
CA GLU A 78 3.41 14.41 -19.54
C GLU A 78 2.41 13.94 -20.59
N LYS A 79 2.33 14.68 -21.69
CA LYS A 79 1.50 14.32 -22.84
C LYS A 79 2.12 13.10 -23.47
N TYR A 80 1.73 11.92 -23.01
CA TYR A 80 2.17 10.68 -23.61
C TYR A 80 1.53 10.53 -24.99
N GLN A 81 2.31 10.68 -26.04
CA GLN A 81 1.85 10.37 -27.39
C GLN A 81 1.75 8.86 -27.53
N TYR A 82 0.60 8.39 -28.05
CA TYR A 82 0.38 6.98 -28.32
C TYR A 82 1.11 6.59 -29.62
N GLU A 83 2.44 6.35 -29.49
CA GLU A 83 3.29 5.98 -30.62
C GLU A 83 3.40 4.46 -30.75
N PRO A 84 3.14 3.87 -31.94
CA PRO A 84 3.24 2.43 -32.12
C PRO A 84 4.62 1.85 -31.80
N GLN A 85 5.70 2.58 -32.07
CA GLN A 85 7.07 2.15 -31.79
C GLN A 85 7.34 2.05 -30.29
N ASP A 86 6.84 3.00 -29.49
CA ASP A 86 6.96 2.97 -28.02
C ASP A 86 6.14 1.83 -27.44
N ARG A 87 4.96 1.56 -28.01
CA ARG A 87 4.13 0.41 -27.63
C ARG A 87 4.83 -0.92 -27.89
N LEU A 88 5.49 -1.06 -29.04
CA LEU A 88 6.29 -2.24 -29.38
C LEU A 88 7.47 -2.41 -28.43
N LYS A 89 8.18 -1.34 -28.10
CA LYS A 89 9.28 -1.35 -27.13
C LYS A 89 8.80 -1.78 -25.75
N ALA A 90 7.72 -1.19 -25.24
CA ALA A 90 7.12 -1.54 -23.97
C ALA A 90 6.64 -3.01 -23.92
N TYR A 91 6.10 -3.53 -25.02
CA TYR A 91 5.71 -4.94 -25.14
C TYR A 91 6.95 -5.87 -25.06
N LYS A 92 8.02 -5.55 -25.80
CA LYS A 92 9.27 -6.34 -25.80
C LYS A 92 9.87 -6.39 -24.39
N VAL A 93 9.96 -5.26 -23.69
CA VAL A 93 10.45 -5.19 -22.32
C VAL A 93 9.62 -6.07 -21.38
N ARG A 94 8.28 -6.02 -21.46
CA ARG A 94 7.41 -6.89 -20.66
C ARG A 94 7.59 -8.37 -20.99
N LYS A 95 7.72 -8.70 -22.28
CA LYS A 95 7.97 -10.09 -22.70
C LYS A 95 9.29 -10.62 -22.15
N GLU A 96 10.36 -9.83 -22.22
CA GLU A 96 11.67 -10.18 -21.71
C GLU A 96 11.63 -10.37 -20.18
N ARG A 97 11.01 -9.45 -19.45
CA ARG A 97 10.83 -9.58 -17.99
C ARG A 97 10.07 -10.85 -17.63
N ARG A 98 9.00 -11.16 -18.34
CA ARG A 98 8.22 -12.38 -18.12
C ARG A 98 9.05 -13.65 -18.35
N LEU A 99 9.92 -13.67 -19.36
CA LEU A 99 10.81 -14.80 -19.62
C LEU A 99 11.87 -14.96 -18.53
N GLN A 100 12.45 -13.85 -18.05
CA GLN A 100 13.47 -13.85 -17.02
C GLN A 100 12.91 -14.25 -15.64
N SER A 101 11.64 -13.97 -15.37
CA SER A 101 10.95 -14.26 -14.09
C SER A 101 10.21 -15.61 -14.09
N GLY A 102 10.54 -16.54 -14.98
CA GLY A 102 9.88 -17.86 -15.01
C GLY A 102 8.42 -17.83 -15.44
N GLY A 103 7.98 -16.79 -16.15
CA GLY A 103 6.63 -16.70 -16.69
C GLY A 103 5.70 -15.78 -15.91
N MET A 104 6.14 -15.19 -14.79
CA MET A 104 5.34 -14.28 -13.96
C MET A 104 5.75 -12.82 -14.17
N LEU A 105 4.78 -11.92 -14.17
CA LEU A 105 4.97 -10.47 -14.08
C LEU A 105 4.57 -9.97 -12.69
N GLY A 106 5.33 -9.01 -12.18
CA GLY A 106 5.09 -8.46 -10.83
C GLY A 106 5.68 -9.35 -9.72
N ILE A 107 5.28 -9.07 -8.49
CA ILE A 107 5.74 -9.80 -7.30
C ILE A 107 4.78 -10.96 -7.05
N PRO A 108 5.28 -12.19 -6.83
CA PRO A 108 4.43 -13.35 -6.54
C PRO A 108 3.50 -13.10 -5.35
N THR A 109 2.28 -13.59 -5.47
CA THR A 109 1.28 -13.54 -4.39
C THR A 109 1.27 -14.86 -3.62
N PRO A 110 0.72 -14.90 -2.39
CA PRO A 110 0.49 -16.17 -1.70
C PRO A 110 -0.72 -16.95 -2.26
N PHE A 111 -1.34 -16.46 -3.33
CA PHE A 111 -2.55 -17.00 -3.90
C PHE A 111 -2.25 -17.68 -5.24
N ASP A 112 -2.29 -19.01 -5.25
CA ASP A 112 -1.99 -19.81 -6.45
C ASP A 112 -2.95 -19.48 -7.60
N SER A 113 -4.22 -19.24 -7.30
CA SER A 113 -5.23 -18.85 -8.29
C SER A 113 -4.91 -17.53 -8.98
N ILE A 114 -4.36 -16.55 -8.26
CA ILE A 114 -3.91 -15.28 -8.85
C ILE A 114 -2.66 -15.53 -9.68
N ASN A 115 -1.67 -16.23 -9.12
CA ASN A 115 -0.40 -16.51 -9.79
C ASN A 115 -0.57 -17.33 -11.09
N ALA A 116 -1.60 -18.17 -11.18
CA ALA A 116 -1.90 -18.96 -12.38
C ALA A 116 -2.17 -18.10 -13.62
N SER A 117 -2.56 -16.83 -13.45
CA SER A 117 -2.68 -15.87 -14.55
C SER A 117 -1.32 -15.40 -15.12
N GLY A 118 -0.22 -15.70 -14.44
CA GLY A 118 1.12 -15.19 -14.74
C GLY A 118 1.34 -13.72 -14.35
N VAL A 119 0.47 -13.18 -13.47
CA VAL A 119 0.54 -11.80 -12.98
C VAL A 119 0.39 -11.81 -11.45
N GLY A 120 1.36 -11.22 -10.76
CA GLY A 120 1.32 -10.99 -9.31
C GLY A 120 0.98 -9.54 -8.97
N TRP A 121 1.55 -9.02 -7.86
CA TRP A 121 1.40 -7.62 -7.49
C TRP A 121 2.18 -6.72 -8.46
N MET A 122 1.46 -5.86 -9.19
CA MET A 122 2.06 -5.02 -10.22
C MET A 122 2.41 -3.63 -9.69
N ALA A 123 3.52 -3.10 -10.21
CA ALA A 123 3.95 -1.73 -9.92
C ALA A 123 2.86 -0.70 -10.26
N GLY A 124 2.64 0.26 -9.37
CA GLY A 124 1.62 1.28 -9.53
C GLY A 124 0.20 0.85 -9.16
N GLU A 125 0.00 -0.40 -8.71
CA GLU A 125 -1.30 -0.90 -8.28
C GLU A 125 -1.53 -0.78 -6.78
N LEU A 126 -2.78 -0.52 -6.42
CA LEU A 126 -3.28 -0.55 -5.05
C LEU A 126 -4.19 -1.77 -4.88
N THR A 127 -3.82 -2.66 -3.98
CA THR A 127 -4.67 -3.79 -3.56
C THR A 127 -5.18 -3.56 -2.15
N SER A 128 -6.44 -3.85 -1.91
CA SER A 128 -7.06 -3.74 -0.59
C SER A 128 -7.65 -5.06 -0.09
N LEU A 129 -7.53 -5.31 1.21
CA LEU A 129 -8.16 -6.42 1.93
C LEU A 129 -9.00 -5.87 3.08
N PHE A 130 -10.25 -6.27 3.16
CA PHE A 130 -11.10 -5.91 4.30
C PHE A 130 -11.80 -7.13 4.90
N ALA A 131 -11.93 -7.09 6.22
CA ALA A 131 -12.58 -8.14 6.99
C ALA A 131 -13.12 -7.58 8.31
N ARG A 132 -13.98 -8.35 8.96
CA ARG A 132 -14.35 -8.08 10.36
C ARG A 132 -13.12 -8.21 11.28
N PRO A 133 -13.12 -7.54 12.44
CA PRO A 133 -12.10 -7.77 13.46
C PRO A 133 -11.94 -9.26 13.79
N SER A 134 -10.73 -9.66 14.15
CA SER A 134 -10.38 -11.02 14.59
C SER A 134 -10.46 -12.14 13.54
N ILE A 135 -10.80 -11.82 12.28
CA ILE A 135 -10.80 -12.83 11.19
C ILE A 135 -9.39 -13.24 10.77
N GLY A 136 -8.38 -12.40 11.05
CA GLY A 136 -6.98 -12.73 10.75
C GLY A 136 -6.35 -11.92 9.61
N LYS A 137 -6.82 -10.69 9.33
CA LYS A 137 -6.24 -9.81 8.31
C LYS A 137 -4.72 -9.67 8.43
N THR A 138 -4.23 -9.38 9.63
CA THR A 138 -2.78 -9.19 9.91
C THR A 138 -1.96 -10.43 9.55
N TRP A 139 -2.51 -11.63 9.68
CA TRP A 139 -1.84 -12.86 9.26
C TRP A 139 -1.74 -12.96 7.72
N ILE A 140 -2.78 -12.56 7.00
CA ILE A 140 -2.73 -12.51 5.54
C ILE A 140 -1.80 -11.42 5.04
N THR A 141 -1.78 -10.24 5.67
CA THR A 141 -0.82 -9.18 5.30
C THR A 141 0.61 -9.60 5.59
N ALA A 142 0.87 -10.31 6.69
CA ALA A 142 2.17 -10.89 7.00
C ALA A 142 2.56 -12.01 6.00
N GLU A 143 1.60 -12.84 5.58
CA GLU A 143 1.82 -13.88 4.56
C GLU A 143 2.20 -13.27 3.20
N ILE A 144 1.54 -12.19 2.79
CA ILE A 144 1.89 -11.44 1.57
C ILE A 144 3.30 -10.88 1.65
N ALA A 145 3.65 -10.29 2.80
CA ALA A 145 4.98 -9.73 3.04
C ALA A 145 6.05 -10.81 3.06
N SER A 146 5.80 -11.95 3.73
CA SER A 146 6.65 -13.13 3.75
C SER A 146 6.89 -13.69 2.34
N THR A 147 5.82 -13.85 1.56
CA THR A 147 5.93 -14.33 0.18
C THR A 147 6.81 -13.42 -0.68
N ALA A 148 6.62 -12.11 -0.60
CA ALA A 148 7.46 -11.15 -1.33
C ALA A 148 8.94 -11.24 -0.89
N PHE A 149 9.20 -11.25 0.42
CA PHE A 149 10.54 -11.30 0.98
C PHE A 149 11.29 -12.57 0.61
N LEU A 150 10.68 -13.75 0.79
CA LEU A 150 11.30 -15.04 0.45
C LEU A 150 11.55 -15.21 -1.06
N ASN A 151 10.83 -14.47 -1.90
CA ASN A 151 11.09 -14.38 -3.34
C ASN A 151 12.14 -13.30 -3.70
N GLY A 152 12.83 -12.72 -2.72
CA GLY A 152 13.94 -11.80 -2.92
C GLY A 152 13.54 -10.36 -3.18
N PHE A 153 12.32 -9.94 -2.82
CA PHE A 153 11.87 -8.56 -2.94
C PHE A 153 12.06 -7.80 -1.62
N LYS A 154 12.55 -6.58 -1.73
CA LYS A 154 12.68 -5.66 -0.62
C LYS A 154 11.30 -5.22 -0.12
N THR A 155 10.97 -5.58 1.11
CA THR A 155 9.62 -5.45 1.64
C THR A 155 9.53 -4.38 2.73
N LEU A 156 8.56 -3.48 2.61
CA LEU A 156 8.19 -2.53 3.65
C LEU A 156 6.83 -2.93 4.23
N PHE A 157 6.80 -3.19 5.54
CA PHE A 157 5.58 -3.46 6.31
C PHE A 157 5.32 -2.33 7.30
N ILE A 158 4.20 -1.66 7.17
CA ILE A 158 3.75 -0.61 8.10
C ILE A 158 2.59 -1.17 8.91
N SER A 159 2.82 -1.32 10.21
CA SER A 159 1.79 -1.75 11.17
C SER A 159 1.28 -0.54 11.94
N THR A 160 0.01 -0.25 11.83
CA THR A 160 -0.62 0.84 12.58
C THR A 160 -1.33 0.35 13.85
N GLU A 161 -1.59 -0.96 13.93
CA GLU A 161 -2.34 -1.58 15.03
C GLU A 161 -1.44 -2.29 16.04
N MET A 162 -0.28 -2.78 15.61
CA MET A 162 0.54 -3.70 16.39
C MET A 162 2.01 -3.25 16.43
N PRO A 163 2.72 -3.48 17.55
CA PRO A 163 4.13 -3.18 17.65
C PRO A 163 4.97 -4.10 16.75
N VAL A 164 6.17 -3.61 16.37
CA VAL A 164 7.14 -4.32 15.52
C VAL A 164 7.37 -5.75 16.01
N ASP A 165 7.60 -5.94 17.30
CA ASP A 165 7.88 -7.26 17.89
C ASP A 165 6.75 -8.28 17.60
N ALA A 166 5.49 -7.85 17.76
CA ALA A 166 4.34 -8.72 17.51
C ALA A 166 4.17 -9.08 16.01
N ILE A 167 4.58 -8.20 15.10
CA ILE A 167 4.59 -8.47 13.65
C ILE A 167 5.77 -9.40 13.33
N SER A 168 6.96 -9.15 13.90
CA SER A 168 8.15 -9.96 13.69
C SER A 168 7.91 -11.43 14.06
N MET A 169 7.32 -11.71 15.24
CA MET A 169 6.98 -13.09 15.62
C MET A 169 6.03 -13.78 14.63
N ARG A 170 5.10 -13.05 14.02
CA ARG A 170 4.23 -13.63 12.97
C ARG A 170 4.99 -13.96 11.70
N LEU A 171 5.87 -13.06 11.30
CA LEU A 171 6.72 -13.27 10.13
C LEU A 171 7.69 -14.43 10.36
N ASP A 172 8.26 -14.53 11.56
CA ASP A 172 9.18 -15.61 11.91
C ASP A 172 8.51 -16.97 11.79
N VAL A 173 7.29 -17.11 12.37
CA VAL A 173 6.59 -18.41 12.29
C VAL A 173 6.14 -18.74 10.87
N ILE A 174 5.71 -17.75 10.08
CA ILE A 174 5.34 -17.95 8.67
C ILE A 174 6.58 -18.33 7.83
N ASN A 175 7.67 -17.57 7.96
CA ASN A 175 8.91 -17.84 7.24
C ASN A 175 9.52 -19.17 7.67
N GLY A 176 9.54 -19.45 8.97
CA GLY A 176 10.05 -20.70 9.53
C GLY A 176 9.30 -21.90 8.96
N HIS A 177 7.97 -21.87 8.95
CA HIS A 177 7.15 -22.92 8.33
C HIS A 177 7.50 -23.13 6.85
N LYS A 178 7.61 -22.06 6.07
CA LYS A 178 7.95 -22.14 4.63
C LYS A 178 9.35 -22.70 4.38
N LEU A 179 10.27 -22.48 5.30
CA LEU A 179 11.65 -22.98 5.23
C LEU A 179 11.82 -24.36 5.89
N GLY A 180 10.76 -24.95 6.47
CA GLY A 180 10.75 -26.28 7.03
C GLY A 180 11.18 -26.38 8.50
N TYR A 181 11.17 -25.26 9.22
CA TYR A 181 11.42 -25.22 10.66
C TYR A 181 10.14 -25.47 11.47
N ASP A 182 10.31 -26.08 12.65
CA ASP A 182 9.21 -26.45 13.54
C ASP A 182 9.29 -25.66 14.86
N PHE A 183 8.68 -24.49 14.88
CA PHE A 183 8.42 -23.69 16.08
C PHE A 183 7.08 -22.97 15.95
N THR A 184 6.48 -22.56 17.04
CA THR A 184 5.12 -22.04 17.06
C THR A 184 5.08 -20.59 17.50
N HIS A 185 4.06 -19.86 17.01
CA HIS A 185 3.80 -18.49 17.45
C HIS A 185 3.58 -18.40 18.97
N GLN A 186 2.90 -19.39 19.55
CA GLN A 186 2.67 -19.44 21.00
C GLN A 186 3.98 -19.57 21.77
N ALA A 187 4.90 -20.44 21.32
CA ALA A 187 6.20 -20.63 21.96
C ALA A 187 7.05 -19.35 21.87
N LEU A 188 7.15 -18.73 20.70
CA LEU A 188 7.87 -17.47 20.52
C LEU A 188 7.32 -16.38 21.45
N ARG A 189 6.01 -16.23 21.49
CA ARG A 189 5.34 -15.23 22.33
C ARG A 189 5.53 -15.46 23.83
N ALA A 190 5.62 -16.72 24.25
CA ALA A 190 5.84 -17.09 25.64
C ALA A 190 7.32 -17.04 26.05
N GLY A 191 8.25 -16.90 25.09
CA GLY A 191 9.68 -17.08 25.33
C GLY A 191 10.01 -18.53 25.74
N ASP A 192 9.26 -19.51 25.21
CA ASP A 192 9.45 -20.91 25.49
C ASP A 192 10.69 -21.45 24.74
N THR A 193 11.51 -22.23 25.42
CA THR A 193 12.73 -22.82 24.86
C THR A 193 12.47 -24.11 24.07
N VAL A 194 11.21 -24.52 23.90
CA VAL A 194 10.87 -25.65 23.03
C VAL A 194 11.26 -25.31 21.60
N ASN A 195 12.12 -26.14 21.01
CA ASN A 195 12.69 -25.95 19.67
C ASN A 195 13.56 -24.68 19.49
N GLU A 196 14.19 -24.18 20.57
CA GLU A 196 15.08 -23.00 20.52
C GLU A 196 16.19 -23.17 19.46
N ASP A 197 16.81 -24.35 19.39
CA ASP A 197 17.87 -24.64 18.40
C ASP A 197 17.35 -24.45 16.95
N GLN A 198 16.13 -24.85 16.67
CA GLN A 198 15.54 -24.65 15.33
C GLN A 198 15.25 -23.17 15.05
N TYR A 199 14.82 -22.43 16.04
CA TYR A 199 14.61 -21.00 15.88
C TYR A 199 15.90 -20.25 15.62
N LEU A 200 16.98 -20.59 16.34
CA LEU A 200 18.31 -20.00 16.11
C LEU A 200 18.84 -20.35 14.70
N GLN A 201 18.71 -21.60 14.27
CA GLN A 201 19.10 -22.03 12.91
C GLN A 201 18.29 -21.29 11.83
N PHE A 202 17.00 -21.10 12.06
CA PHE A 202 16.14 -20.29 11.18
C PHE A 202 16.66 -18.86 11.05
N LEU A 203 16.99 -18.19 12.16
CA LEU A 203 17.51 -16.81 12.13
C LEU A 203 18.85 -16.72 11.39
N ASP A 204 19.74 -17.72 11.57
CA ASP A 204 21.00 -17.81 10.84
C ASP A 204 20.76 -17.99 9.31
N GLU A 205 19.79 -18.83 8.93
CA GLU A 205 19.44 -19.03 7.53
C GLU A 205 18.88 -17.76 6.89
N ILE A 206 17.96 -17.06 7.57
CA ILE A 206 17.40 -15.78 7.09
C ILE A 206 18.53 -14.77 6.86
N ASN A 207 19.43 -14.64 7.83
CA ASN A 207 20.56 -13.71 7.73
C ASN A 207 21.53 -14.04 6.59
N ALA A 208 21.76 -15.33 6.32
CA ALA A 208 22.71 -15.77 5.31
C ALA A 208 22.14 -15.73 3.88
N ASN A 209 20.88 -16.11 3.70
CA ASN A 209 20.31 -16.41 2.38
C ASN A 209 19.34 -15.35 1.87
N TYR A 210 18.86 -14.44 2.74
CA TYR A 210 17.89 -13.43 2.39
C TYR A 210 18.43 -11.99 2.62
N PRO A 211 19.37 -11.52 1.77
CA PRO A 211 20.08 -10.26 1.97
C PRO A 211 19.22 -9.02 1.69
N LYS A 212 18.00 -9.20 1.18
CA LYS A 212 17.10 -8.06 0.94
C LYS A 212 16.52 -7.54 2.24
N ASP A 213 16.43 -6.23 2.34
CA ASP A 213 15.87 -5.59 3.53
C ASP A 213 14.39 -5.94 3.71
N PHE A 214 14.03 -6.37 4.90
CA PHE A 214 12.66 -6.39 5.37
C PHE A 214 12.50 -5.31 6.43
N LEU A 215 11.82 -4.24 6.09
CA LEU A 215 11.63 -3.10 6.98
C LEU A 215 10.24 -3.15 7.61
N ILE A 216 10.16 -3.14 8.93
CA ILE A 216 8.92 -3.06 9.70
C ILE A 216 8.87 -1.73 10.43
N CYS A 217 7.76 -0.99 10.29
CA CYS A 217 7.51 0.27 10.95
C CYS A 217 6.16 0.20 11.69
N ASP A 218 6.12 0.47 13.00
CA ASP A 218 4.87 0.54 13.78
C ASP A 218 4.51 1.97 14.17
N HIS A 219 5.49 2.89 14.20
CA HIS A 219 5.31 4.32 14.44
C HIS A 219 6.48 5.10 13.85
N ILE A 220 6.30 6.39 13.68
CA ILE A 220 7.35 7.28 13.23
C ILE A 220 7.84 8.07 14.44
N SER A 221 9.16 8.06 14.67
CA SER A 221 9.80 8.75 15.80
C SER A 221 9.25 10.16 16.00
N GLY A 222 8.64 10.40 17.16
CA GLY A 222 8.13 11.71 17.56
C GLY A 222 6.69 12.01 17.12
N SER A 223 6.00 11.08 16.47
CA SER A 223 4.58 11.19 16.13
C SER A 223 3.79 10.03 16.73
N THR A 224 2.55 10.29 17.14
CA THR A 224 1.59 9.27 17.58
C THR A 224 0.78 8.70 16.42
N SER A 225 0.91 9.27 15.22
CA SER A 225 0.19 8.87 14.03
C SER A 225 1.12 8.80 12.82
N ILE A 226 0.77 7.94 11.88
CA ILE A 226 1.46 7.79 10.59
C ILE A 226 0.67 8.57 9.54
N SER A 227 1.32 9.48 8.82
CA SER A 227 0.69 10.18 7.70
C SER A 227 1.07 9.59 6.34
N VAL A 228 0.28 9.87 5.30
CA VAL A 228 0.59 9.45 3.91
C VAL A 228 1.95 10.00 3.48
N GLU A 229 2.26 11.26 3.84
CA GLU A 229 3.53 11.93 3.52
C GLU A 229 4.71 11.23 4.20
N ALA A 230 4.53 10.79 5.43
CA ALA A 230 5.52 10.04 6.17
C ALA A 230 5.80 8.68 5.50
N VAL A 231 4.73 7.96 5.10
CA VAL A 231 4.86 6.72 4.32
C VAL A 231 5.60 6.96 3.01
N ALA A 232 5.25 8.01 2.27
CA ALA A 232 5.93 8.41 1.05
C ALA A 232 7.42 8.72 1.29
N GLY A 233 7.74 9.37 2.43
CA GLY A 233 9.12 9.63 2.85
C GLY A 233 9.92 8.34 3.09
N ILE A 234 9.33 7.35 3.78
CA ILE A 234 9.94 6.04 4.04
C ILE A 234 10.17 5.30 2.72
N ILE A 235 9.16 5.26 1.83
CA ILE A 235 9.28 4.61 0.51
C ILE A 235 10.42 5.25 -0.29
N ARG A 236 10.50 6.56 -0.39
CA ARG A 236 11.58 7.25 -1.12
C ARG A 236 12.96 6.99 -0.52
N LYS A 237 13.06 6.94 0.82
CA LYS A 237 14.34 6.71 1.51
C LYS A 237 14.83 5.28 1.33
N HIS A 238 13.95 4.30 1.46
CA HIS A 238 14.33 2.89 1.51
C HIS A 238 14.12 2.16 0.19
N GLN A 239 13.35 2.72 -0.75
CA GLN A 239 13.06 2.16 -2.08
C GLN A 239 12.66 0.68 -2.02
N PRO A 240 11.58 0.32 -1.31
CA PRO A 240 11.10 -1.05 -1.28
C PRO A 240 10.50 -1.45 -2.64
N ASP A 241 10.49 -2.76 -2.91
CA ASP A 241 9.82 -3.30 -4.10
C ASP A 241 8.29 -3.41 -3.87
N ILE A 242 7.84 -3.54 -2.61
CA ILE A 242 6.43 -3.61 -2.19
C ILE A 242 6.24 -2.92 -0.84
N CYS A 243 5.09 -2.26 -0.67
CA CYS A 243 4.68 -1.68 0.61
C CYS A 243 3.35 -2.30 1.07
N ILE A 244 3.34 -2.84 2.29
CA ILE A 244 2.15 -3.38 2.95
C ILE A 244 1.79 -2.47 4.12
N ILE A 245 0.50 -2.07 4.23
CA ILE A 245 0.00 -1.23 5.32
C ILE A 245 -1.13 -1.97 6.02
N ASP A 246 -0.85 -2.45 7.22
CA ASP A 246 -1.84 -3.14 8.04
C ASP A 246 -2.56 -2.14 8.95
N GLY A 247 -3.84 -1.84 8.60
CA GLY A 247 -4.67 -0.88 9.33
C GLY A 247 -4.69 0.54 8.73
N ILE A 248 -4.92 0.67 7.41
CA ILE A 248 -4.92 1.98 6.71
C ILE A 248 -5.83 3.03 7.37
N TYR A 249 -6.90 2.63 8.06
CA TYR A 249 -7.85 3.55 8.71
C TYR A 249 -7.25 4.33 9.89
N LEU A 250 -6.05 3.96 10.36
CA LEU A 250 -5.31 4.70 11.38
C LEU A 250 -4.24 5.64 10.78
N VAL A 251 -4.12 5.68 9.45
CA VAL A 251 -3.22 6.60 8.76
C VAL A 251 -3.91 7.94 8.56
N GLU A 252 -3.20 9.02 8.86
CA GLU A 252 -3.71 10.39 8.70
C GLU A 252 -3.40 10.94 7.31
N VAL A 253 -4.32 11.75 6.79
CA VAL A 253 -4.06 12.61 5.62
C VAL A 253 -3.60 13.96 6.15
N GLY A 254 -2.44 14.41 5.73
CA GLY A 254 -1.81 15.64 6.23
C GLY A 254 -2.71 16.88 6.13
N ASN A 255 -2.61 17.76 7.13
CA ASN A 255 -3.24 19.08 7.22
C ASN A 255 -4.78 19.17 7.17
N SER A 256 -5.51 18.19 7.62
CA SER A 256 -6.92 18.41 7.99
C SER A 256 -7.03 19.25 9.28
N LYS A 257 -6.60 20.51 9.20
CA LYS A 257 -6.87 21.54 10.22
C LYS A 257 -8.35 21.90 10.20
N GLY A 258 -9.17 20.95 10.62
CA GLY A 258 -10.60 21.20 10.84
C GLY A 258 -11.21 19.94 11.39
N ARG A 259 -11.46 19.88 12.69
CA ARG A 259 -12.18 18.80 13.38
C ARG A 259 -13.58 18.48 12.82
N ASN A 260 -13.97 19.11 11.71
CA ASN A 260 -15.28 19.01 11.07
C ASN A 260 -15.23 18.76 9.55
N ALA A 261 -14.06 18.46 8.94
CA ALA A 261 -14.09 17.85 7.62
C ALA A 261 -14.79 16.50 7.79
N ALA A 262 -15.91 16.30 7.09
CA ALA A 262 -16.71 15.11 7.27
C ALA A 262 -15.77 13.90 7.11
N MET A 263 -15.77 13.00 8.07
CA MET A 263 -14.95 11.78 8.13
C MET A 263 -14.96 11.01 6.77
N TYR A 264 -16.00 11.24 5.99
CA TYR A 264 -16.18 10.78 4.61
C TYR A 264 -15.15 11.36 3.62
N GLU A 265 -14.93 12.69 3.63
CA GLU A 265 -13.97 13.32 2.71
C GLU A 265 -12.53 12.91 3.01
N THR A 266 -12.20 12.77 4.29
CA THR A 266 -10.85 12.39 4.73
C THR A 266 -10.49 10.96 4.28
N SER A 267 -11.42 10.02 4.41
CA SER A 267 -11.15 8.62 4.01
C SER A 267 -11.14 8.44 2.50
N HIS A 268 -11.97 9.18 1.78
CA HIS A 268 -11.94 9.20 0.31
C HIS A 268 -10.57 9.69 -0.19
N GLN A 269 -10.07 10.78 0.40
CA GLN A 269 -8.76 11.34 0.08
C GLN A 269 -7.63 10.36 0.40
N LEU A 270 -7.73 9.62 1.52
CA LEU A 270 -6.72 8.65 1.95
C LEU A 270 -6.47 7.55 0.91
N PHE A 271 -7.53 6.89 0.44
CA PHE A 271 -7.39 5.79 -0.52
C PHE A 271 -6.84 6.25 -1.88
N TYR A 272 -7.30 7.42 -2.35
CA TYR A 272 -6.76 8.01 -3.58
C TYR A 272 -5.32 8.48 -3.41
N ALA A 273 -4.94 8.99 -2.24
CA ALA A 273 -3.56 9.37 -1.95
C ALA A 273 -2.63 8.14 -2.04
N PHE A 274 -3.02 6.99 -1.49
CA PHE A 274 -2.24 5.76 -1.63
C PHE A 274 -2.22 5.21 -3.05
N LYS A 275 -3.32 5.33 -3.81
CA LYS A 275 -3.30 4.99 -5.24
C LYS A 275 -2.33 5.88 -6.01
N THR A 276 -2.36 7.19 -5.77
CA THR A 276 -1.42 8.15 -6.37
C THR A 276 0.01 7.85 -5.96
N LEU A 277 0.23 7.50 -4.69
CA LEU A 277 1.55 7.11 -4.20
C LEU A 277 2.07 5.85 -4.89
N ALA A 278 1.25 4.81 -5.04
CA ALA A 278 1.62 3.59 -5.77
C ALA A 278 2.03 3.91 -7.22
N MET A 279 1.22 4.70 -7.92
CA MET A 279 1.50 5.12 -9.30
C MET A 279 2.77 5.98 -9.39
N GLY A 280 2.93 6.97 -8.51
CA GLY A 280 4.07 7.88 -8.54
C GLY A 280 5.39 7.21 -8.15
N GLN A 281 5.38 6.25 -7.22
CA GLN A 281 6.58 5.51 -6.81
C GLN A 281 6.80 4.23 -7.62
N GLN A 282 5.85 3.85 -8.49
CA GLN A 282 5.92 2.65 -9.33
C GLN A 282 6.17 1.36 -8.51
N ILE A 283 5.51 1.23 -7.37
CA ILE A 283 5.53 0.03 -6.52
C ILE A 283 4.10 -0.44 -6.25
N PRO A 284 3.85 -1.74 -6.06
CA PRO A 284 2.59 -2.22 -5.51
C PRO A 284 2.44 -1.78 -4.06
N ILE A 285 1.24 -1.31 -3.72
CA ILE A 285 0.85 -1.03 -2.34
C ILE A 285 -0.32 -1.93 -1.96
N PHE A 286 -0.17 -2.67 -0.88
CA PHE A 286 -1.23 -3.49 -0.30
C PHE A 286 -1.71 -2.85 1.01
N VAL A 287 -3.03 -2.70 1.17
CA VAL A 287 -3.62 -2.10 2.37
C VAL A 287 -4.65 -3.00 3.00
N SER A 288 -4.69 -3.05 4.32
CA SER A 288 -5.78 -3.70 5.06
C SER A 288 -6.68 -2.67 5.75
N THR A 289 -7.98 -3.00 5.87
CA THR A 289 -8.96 -2.20 6.62
C THR A 289 -10.01 -3.06 7.29
N GLN A 290 -10.81 -2.46 8.18
CA GLN A 290 -11.85 -3.17 8.91
C GLN A 290 -13.24 -2.94 8.29
N ALA A 291 -14.03 -4.01 8.17
CA ALA A 291 -15.44 -3.91 7.89
C ALA A 291 -16.21 -3.47 9.16
N ASN A 292 -17.21 -2.61 8.97
CA ASN A 292 -18.06 -2.10 10.05
C ASN A 292 -19.00 -3.18 10.62
N ARG A 293 -19.78 -2.82 11.64
CA ARG A 293 -20.69 -3.75 12.33
C ARG A 293 -21.91 -4.16 11.51
N GLU A 294 -22.15 -3.56 10.36
CA GLU A 294 -23.24 -3.93 9.46
C GLU A 294 -23.00 -5.27 8.79
N ALA A 295 -21.74 -5.67 8.58
CA ALA A 295 -21.36 -7.03 8.21
C ALA A 295 -21.50 -7.95 9.43
N ARG A 296 -22.74 -8.37 9.74
CA ARG A 296 -23.05 -9.15 10.96
C ARG A 296 -22.56 -10.57 10.89
N ASN A 297 -22.60 -11.18 9.71
CA ASN A 297 -22.16 -12.57 9.54
C ASN A 297 -20.64 -12.64 9.37
N LEU A 298 -19.98 -13.38 10.27
CA LEU A 298 -18.53 -13.58 10.25
C LEU A 298 -18.09 -14.63 9.21
N TYR A 299 -19.04 -15.38 8.68
CA TYR A 299 -18.81 -16.50 7.75
C TYR A 299 -19.24 -16.17 6.33
N GLU A 300 -19.72 -14.96 6.12
CA GLU A 300 -19.96 -14.42 4.78
C GLU A 300 -18.96 -13.29 4.50
N PRO A 301 -18.39 -13.24 3.29
CA PRO A 301 -17.50 -12.17 2.92
C PRO A 301 -18.22 -10.83 3.04
N PRO A 302 -17.68 -9.87 3.83
CA PRO A 302 -18.31 -8.59 3.97
C PRO A 302 -18.41 -7.89 2.62
N PRO A 303 -19.60 -7.34 2.26
CA PRO A 303 -19.73 -6.57 1.03
C PRO A 303 -18.98 -5.24 1.14
N ALA A 304 -18.63 -4.65 0.00
CA ALA A 304 -17.94 -3.37 -0.05
C ALA A 304 -18.64 -2.24 0.74
N SER A 305 -19.97 -2.24 0.73
CA SER A 305 -20.79 -1.27 1.47
C SER A 305 -20.63 -1.37 3.00
N SER A 306 -20.12 -2.49 3.51
CA SER A 306 -19.87 -2.68 4.94
C SER A 306 -18.52 -2.12 5.42
N VAL A 307 -17.69 -1.60 4.54
CA VAL A 307 -16.47 -0.89 4.92
C VAL A 307 -16.80 0.58 5.11
N ALA A 308 -16.33 1.18 6.20
CA ALA A 308 -16.42 2.62 6.32
C ALA A 308 -15.76 3.25 5.08
N PHE A 309 -16.57 3.93 4.24
CA PHE A 309 -16.14 4.48 2.94
C PHE A 309 -15.75 3.43 1.88
N GLY A 310 -16.36 2.24 1.94
CA GLY A 310 -16.05 1.10 1.08
C GLY A 310 -16.10 1.40 -0.42
N ASP A 311 -17.04 2.25 -0.86
CA ASP A 311 -17.09 2.69 -2.26
C ASP A 311 -15.82 3.40 -2.69
N ALA A 312 -15.23 4.26 -1.86
CA ALA A 312 -13.99 4.97 -2.17
C ALA A 312 -12.80 4.00 -2.21
N LEU A 313 -12.73 3.08 -1.25
CA LEU A 313 -11.71 2.02 -1.23
C LEU A 313 -11.76 1.17 -2.50
N ILE A 314 -12.94 0.64 -2.84
CA ILE A 314 -13.14 -0.19 -4.03
C ILE A 314 -12.82 0.58 -5.31
N ARG A 315 -13.25 1.84 -5.42
CA ARG A 315 -12.95 2.67 -6.61
C ARG A 315 -11.45 2.93 -6.76
N ALA A 316 -10.75 3.25 -5.69
CA ALA A 316 -9.32 3.53 -5.70
C ALA A 316 -8.47 2.27 -5.97
N SER A 317 -8.91 1.10 -5.49
CA SER A 317 -8.16 -0.15 -5.63
C SER A 317 -8.22 -0.70 -7.06
N ASP A 318 -7.12 -1.30 -7.50
CA ASP A 318 -7.05 -2.10 -8.72
C ASP A 318 -7.56 -3.53 -8.45
N MET A 319 -7.25 -4.05 -7.26
CA MET A 319 -7.83 -5.30 -6.73
C MET A 319 -8.40 -5.05 -5.33
N ALA A 320 -9.60 -5.55 -5.07
CA ALA A 320 -10.22 -5.48 -3.75
C ALA A 320 -10.68 -6.87 -3.31
N LEU A 321 -10.26 -7.25 -2.11
CA LEU A 321 -10.47 -8.56 -1.51
C LEU A 321 -11.26 -8.39 -0.21
N SER A 322 -12.19 -9.31 0.05
CA SER A 322 -12.85 -9.42 1.36
C SER A 322 -12.60 -10.79 1.97
N MET A 323 -12.52 -10.87 3.31
CA MET A 323 -12.19 -12.11 4.01
C MET A 323 -13.18 -12.40 5.11
N CYS A 324 -13.54 -13.68 5.24
CA CYS A 324 -14.42 -14.18 6.29
C CYS A 324 -13.92 -15.52 6.87
N GLY A 325 -14.53 -15.93 7.98
CA GLY A 325 -14.40 -17.29 8.53
C GLY A 325 -15.11 -18.32 7.65
N VAL A 326 -14.95 -19.58 8.00
CA VAL A 326 -15.60 -20.73 7.34
C VAL A 326 -16.27 -21.59 8.40
N LEU A 327 -17.46 -22.09 8.13
CA LEU A 327 -18.12 -23.10 8.94
C LEU A 327 -17.78 -24.49 8.41
N ASP A 328 -17.72 -25.47 9.30
CA ASP A 328 -17.64 -26.87 8.93
C ASP A 328 -19.03 -27.44 8.58
N GLU A 329 -19.10 -28.75 8.30
CA GLU A 329 -20.33 -29.50 7.93
C GLU A 329 -21.41 -29.48 9.04
N ASN A 330 -21.00 -29.15 10.28
CA ASN A 330 -21.91 -29.08 11.43
C ASN A 330 -22.29 -27.62 11.78
N GLU A 331 -22.03 -26.67 10.88
CA GLU A 331 -22.23 -25.23 11.10
C GLU A 331 -21.39 -24.64 12.28
N VAL A 332 -20.25 -25.28 12.61
CA VAL A 332 -19.32 -24.83 13.62
C VAL A 332 -18.15 -24.11 12.95
N GLU A 333 -17.63 -23.06 13.57
CA GLU A 333 -16.47 -22.34 13.03
C GLU A 333 -15.27 -23.27 12.84
N ASN A 334 -14.73 -23.30 11.62
CA ASN A 334 -13.45 -23.94 11.34
C ASN A 334 -12.32 -22.92 11.51
N PRO A 335 -11.57 -22.93 12.63
CA PRO A 335 -10.53 -21.95 12.90
C PRO A 335 -9.35 -22.05 11.93
N LYS A 336 -9.19 -23.20 11.25
CA LYS A 336 -8.11 -23.48 10.31
C LYS A 336 -8.47 -23.23 8.84
N LYS A 337 -9.61 -22.62 8.56
CA LYS A 337 -10.02 -22.25 7.21
C LYS A 337 -10.47 -20.79 7.16
N ARG A 338 -10.15 -20.13 6.04
CA ARG A 338 -10.67 -18.80 5.72
C ARG A 338 -11.09 -18.76 4.24
N ARG A 339 -12.05 -17.89 3.95
CA ARG A 339 -12.46 -17.60 2.58
C ARG A 339 -12.09 -16.16 2.24
N ILE A 340 -11.41 -15.97 1.13
CA ILE A 340 -11.11 -14.65 0.55
C ILE A 340 -11.90 -14.53 -0.74
N GLN A 341 -12.80 -13.55 -0.82
CA GLN A 341 -13.60 -13.27 -2.01
C GLN A 341 -13.01 -12.08 -2.75
N VAL A 342 -12.96 -12.21 -4.06
CA VAL A 342 -12.55 -11.13 -4.96
C VAL A 342 -13.74 -10.22 -5.23
N GLN A 343 -13.69 -9.00 -4.71
CA GLN A 343 -14.77 -7.99 -4.87
C GLN A 343 -14.57 -7.15 -6.14
N LYS A 344 -13.31 -7.01 -6.57
CA LYS A 344 -12.95 -6.24 -7.77
C LYS A 344 -11.57 -6.66 -8.28
N ILE A 345 -11.44 -6.73 -9.60
CA ILE A 345 -10.19 -6.72 -10.35
C ILE A 345 -10.36 -5.76 -11.54
N ARG A 346 -9.43 -4.81 -11.73
CA ARG A 346 -9.56 -3.77 -12.77
C ARG A 346 -9.14 -4.27 -14.16
N ASP A 347 -7.98 -4.91 -14.25
CA ASP A 347 -7.30 -5.17 -15.54
C ASP A 347 -7.11 -6.66 -15.82
N SER A 348 -7.97 -7.52 -15.28
CA SER A 348 -7.82 -8.94 -15.42
C SER A 348 -9.05 -9.61 -16.03
N GLN A 349 -8.79 -10.58 -16.89
CA GLN A 349 -9.77 -11.59 -17.30
C GLN A 349 -9.84 -12.75 -16.27
N MET A 350 -9.27 -12.56 -15.06
CA MET A 350 -9.31 -13.56 -14.02
C MET A 350 -10.76 -13.72 -13.53
N PHE A 351 -11.31 -14.90 -13.75
CA PHE A 351 -12.60 -15.32 -13.21
C PHE A 351 -12.40 -16.02 -11.86
N ILE A 352 -11.79 -15.31 -10.88
CA ILE A 352 -11.64 -15.81 -9.53
C ILE A 352 -12.74 -15.18 -8.70
N ASP A 353 -13.68 -16.00 -8.22
CA ASP A 353 -14.71 -15.53 -7.28
C ASP A 353 -14.20 -15.58 -5.85
N SER A 354 -13.65 -16.72 -5.46
CA SER A 354 -13.22 -16.97 -4.08
C SER A 354 -11.98 -17.86 -4.02
N MET A 355 -11.14 -17.61 -3.04
CA MET A 355 -9.98 -18.41 -2.68
C MET A 355 -10.21 -18.99 -1.27
N TRP A 356 -9.99 -20.27 -1.11
CA TRP A 356 -10.11 -20.96 0.17
C TRP A 356 -8.71 -21.15 0.75
N MET A 357 -8.50 -20.74 1.99
CA MET A 357 -7.21 -20.75 2.62
C MET A 357 -7.15 -21.77 3.76
N ASP A 358 -6.14 -22.63 3.76
CA ASP A 358 -5.66 -23.25 4.98
C ASP A 358 -5.06 -22.17 5.86
N PHE A 359 -5.36 -22.20 7.17
CA PHE A 359 -5.07 -21.07 8.05
C PHE A 359 -4.72 -21.54 9.46
N ASP A 360 -3.58 -22.21 9.61
CA ASP A 360 -3.05 -22.59 10.93
C ASP A 360 -1.96 -21.60 11.37
N VAL A 361 -2.41 -20.51 11.96
CA VAL A 361 -1.55 -19.39 12.34
C VAL A 361 -0.55 -19.72 13.46
N ASN A 362 -0.81 -20.75 14.26
CA ASN A 362 0.12 -21.12 15.33
C ASN A 362 1.41 -21.73 14.80
N VAL A 363 1.33 -22.43 13.67
CA VAL A 363 2.51 -23.01 12.98
C VAL A 363 2.90 -22.23 11.73
N GLY A 364 2.26 -21.09 11.46
CA GLY A 364 2.54 -20.26 10.29
C GLY A 364 2.10 -20.85 8.96
N PHE A 365 1.22 -21.87 8.97
CA PHE A 365 0.71 -22.49 7.75
C PHE A 365 -0.46 -21.70 7.21
N ILE A 366 -0.21 -20.90 6.18
CA ILE A 366 -1.23 -20.12 5.46
C ILE A 366 -1.02 -20.39 3.97
N LYS A 367 -1.97 -21.09 3.34
CA LYS A 367 -1.85 -21.48 1.93
C LYS A 367 -3.22 -21.58 1.28
N GLU A 368 -3.31 -21.24 0.00
CA GLU A 368 -4.54 -21.48 -0.78
C GLU A 368 -4.76 -23.00 -0.99
N ASP A 369 -5.94 -23.44 -0.64
CA ASP A 369 -6.41 -24.80 -0.92
C ASP A 369 -7.18 -24.79 -2.25
N THR A 370 -6.46 -24.98 -3.34
CA THR A 370 -7.03 -24.99 -4.69
C THR A 370 -7.90 -26.21 -5.01
N LYS A 371 -7.95 -27.18 -4.09
CA LYS A 371 -8.76 -28.41 -4.25
C LYS A 371 -10.04 -28.39 -3.41
N TYR A 372 -10.17 -27.42 -2.53
CA TYR A 372 -11.36 -27.32 -1.68
C TYR A 372 -12.58 -26.95 -2.51
N ASP A 373 -13.54 -27.85 -2.55
CA ASP A 373 -14.85 -27.62 -3.15
C ASP A 373 -15.91 -27.65 -2.03
N PRO A 374 -16.49 -26.49 -1.65
CA PRO A 374 -17.52 -26.42 -0.62
C PRO A 374 -18.80 -27.14 -0.99
N PHE A 375 -18.97 -27.58 -2.25
CA PHE A 375 -20.16 -28.24 -2.76
C PHE A 375 -19.91 -29.70 -3.10
N SER A 376 -18.73 -30.27 -2.85
CA SER A 376 -18.38 -31.66 -3.19
C SER A 376 -19.14 -32.71 -2.42
N ASN A 377 -19.89 -32.32 -1.40
CA ASN A 377 -20.71 -33.24 -0.54
C ASN A 377 -22.22 -33.13 -0.81
N TYR A 378 -22.66 -32.56 -1.93
CA TYR A 378 -24.06 -32.49 -2.33
C TYR A 378 -24.35 -33.31 -3.57
#